data_94e5ff03af869de7306071edd647502b
#
_entry.id   94e5ff03af869de7306071edd647502b
#
_cell.length_a   1.000
_cell.length_b   1.000
_cell.length_c   1.000
_cell.angle_alpha   90.00
_cell.angle_beta   90.00
_cell.angle_gamma   90.00
#
_symmetry.space_group_name_H-M   'P 1'
#
loop_
_entity.id
_entity.type
_entity.pdbx_description
1 polymer ?
#
loop_
_entity_poly.entity_id
_entity_poly.type
_entity_poly.pdbx_seq_one_letter_code
_entity_poly.pdbx_strand_id
1 'polypeptide(L)'
;MNILLVSNSDICRSRMAQKILSSFGYGTKIFTSGVLPGRVVPSSVVGVMEQNGYDCSRKKASDVDIYCHQPWDYVITLCEEAKEVEGDFNKEVKNWKHFSFDDPFQHIYEDETELEHRISELYETMYRELYEFYRDELSEQ
;
A
#
# COMPACT_ATOMS: atom_id res chain seq x y z
N MET A 1 -16.64 0.39 5.37
CA MET A 1 -15.64 -0.70 5.34
C MET A 1 -14.28 -0.15 5.70
N ASN A 2 -13.59 -0.81 6.60
CA ASN A 2 -12.25 -0.42 7.06
C ASN A 2 -11.20 -1.39 6.51
N ILE A 3 -10.22 -0.83 5.78
CA ILE A 3 -9.15 -1.60 5.16
C ILE A 3 -7.81 -1.10 5.70
N LEU A 4 -6.95 -2.02 6.10
CA LEU A 4 -5.58 -1.73 6.49
C LEU A 4 -4.62 -2.30 5.46
N LEU A 5 -3.75 -1.46 4.93
CA LEU A 5 -2.67 -1.87 4.04
C LEU A 5 -1.38 -1.98 4.86
N VAL A 6 -0.66 -3.07 4.68
CA VAL A 6 0.59 -3.30 5.41
C VAL A 6 1.72 -3.55 4.41
N SER A 7 2.75 -2.74 4.47
CA SER A 7 3.97 -2.94 3.69
C SER A 7 5.17 -2.99 4.65
N ASN A 8 6.38 -2.97 4.11
CA ASN A 8 7.56 -2.98 4.96
C ASN A 8 7.75 -1.63 5.67
N SER A 9 7.84 -0.54 4.91
CA SER A 9 8.22 0.77 5.42
C SER A 9 7.12 1.81 5.47
N ASP A 10 5.98 1.55 4.84
CA ASP A 10 4.86 2.50 4.73
C ASP A 10 5.26 3.83 4.06
N ILE A 11 6.15 3.78 3.08
CA ILE A 11 6.62 4.98 2.35
C ILE A 11 6.47 4.88 0.84
N CYS A 12 6.15 3.72 0.29
CA CYS A 12 6.03 3.53 -1.16
C CYS A 12 4.79 2.70 -1.51
N ARG A 13 4.87 1.38 -1.40
CA ARG A 13 3.80 0.48 -1.89
C ARG A 13 2.47 0.72 -1.20
N SER A 14 2.44 0.85 0.12
CA SER A 14 1.19 1.09 0.85
C SER A 14 0.59 2.46 0.53
N ARG A 15 1.43 3.47 0.36
CA ARG A 15 0.98 4.83 0.02
C ARG A 15 0.38 4.87 -1.38
N MET A 16 1.03 4.22 -2.34
CA MET A 16 0.52 4.11 -3.70
C MET A 16 -0.79 3.34 -3.73
N ALA A 17 -0.84 2.19 -3.05
CA ALA A 17 -2.03 1.35 -3.00
C ALA A 17 -3.22 2.08 -2.39
N GLN A 18 -3.00 2.87 -1.34
CA GLN A 18 -4.06 3.67 -0.71
C GLN A 18 -4.70 4.62 -1.71
N LYS A 19 -3.89 5.35 -2.45
CA LYS A 19 -4.40 6.32 -3.43
C LYS A 19 -5.14 5.63 -4.56
N ILE A 20 -4.59 4.53 -5.06
CA ILE A 20 -5.20 3.77 -6.15
C ILE A 20 -6.57 3.21 -5.71
N LEU A 21 -6.62 2.50 -4.59
CA LEU A 21 -7.86 1.92 -4.10
C LEU A 21 -8.90 2.98 -3.76
N SER A 22 -8.48 4.09 -3.15
CA SER A 22 -9.39 5.17 -2.79
C SER A 22 -10.05 5.80 -4.01
N SER A 23 -9.40 5.73 -5.18
CA SER A 23 -9.95 6.31 -6.41
C SER A 23 -11.06 5.46 -7.03
N PHE A 24 -11.23 4.22 -6.60
CA PHE A 24 -12.19 3.30 -7.22
C PHE A 24 -13.59 3.38 -6.65
N GLY A 25 -13.78 3.89 -5.43
CA GLY A 25 -15.12 3.89 -4.85
C GLY A 25 -15.22 4.70 -3.56
N TYR A 26 -16.44 4.76 -3.05
CA TYR A 26 -16.80 5.55 -1.86
C TYR A 26 -17.09 4.65 -0.66
N GLY A 27 -17.09 5.26 0.53
CA GLY A 27 -17.50 4.57 1.74
C GLY A 27 -16.46 3.64 2.35
N THR A 28 -15.26 3.63 1.81
CA THR A 28 -14.17 2.80 2.30
C THR A 28 -13.12 3.68 2.96
N LYS A 29 -12.74 3.31 4.18
CA LYS A 29 -11.64 3.96 4.90
C LYS A 29 -10.40 3.09 4.77
N ILE A 30 -9.35 3.64 4.20
CA ILE A 30 -8.13 2.90 3.92
C ILE A 30 -6.98 3.51 4.71
N PHE A 31 -6.40 2.69 5.58
CA PHE A 31 -5.26 3.06 6.42
C PHE A 31 -4.02 2.36 5.91
N THR A 32 -2.86 2.98 6.15
CA THR A 32 -1.58 2.40 5.74
C THR A 32 -0.67 2.21 6.94
N SER A 33 0.21 1.22 6.84
CA SER A 33 1.16 0.92 7.91
C SER A 33 2.36 0.16 7.39
N GLY A 34 3.38 0.05 8.22
CA GLY A 34 4.59 -0.71 7.90
C GLY A 34 5.08 -1.50 9.11
N VAL A 35 5.75 -2.62 8.83
CA VAL A 35 6.35 -3.44 9.90
C VAL A 35 7.61 -2.78 10.46
N LEU A 36 8.32 -2.00 9.63
CA LEU A 36 9.46 -1.19 10.03
C LEU A 36 9.28 0.20 9.41
N PRO A 37 8.47 1.07 10.03
CA PRO A 37 8.11 2.34 9.41
C PRO A 37 9.31 3.22 9.07
N GLY A 38 9.32 3.73 7.84
CA GLY A 38 10.30 4.71 7.40
C GLY A 38 9.94 6.11 7.86
N ARG A 39 10.52 7.11 7.25
CA ARG A 39 10.28 8.50 7.64
C ARG A 39 9.21 9.18 6.82
N VAL A 40 9.47 9.35 5.53
CA VAL A 40 8.56 10.07 4.63
C VAL A 40 8.51 9.36 3.28
N VAL A 41 7.46 9.66 2.52
CA VAL A 41 7.34 9.19 1.15
C VAL A 41 8.44 9.82 0.30
N PRO A 42 9.26 9.04 -0.40
CA PRO A 42 10.32 9.59 -1.26
C PRO A 42 9.76 10.50 -2.35
N SER A 43 10.54 11.52 -2.73
CA SER A 43 10.13 12.48 -3.76
C SER A 43 9.88 11.81 -5.11
N SER A 44 10.61 10.75 -5.43
CA SER A 44 10.41 9.99 -6.67
C SER A 44 9.03 9.32 -6.72
N VAL A 45 8.55 8.80 -5.58
CA VAL A 45 7.20 8.24 -5.46
C VAL A 45 6.15 9.34 -5.61
N VAL A 46 6.34 10.45 -4.90
CA VAL A 46 5.44 11.61 -4.99
C VAL A 46 5.32 12.07 -6.43
N GLY A 47 6.45 12.20 -7.14
CA GLY A 47 6.48 12.65 -8.53
C GLY A 47 5.73 11.71 -9.48
N VAL A 48 5.95 10.41 -9.37
CA VAL A 48 5.26 9.43 -10.21
C VAL A 48 3.75 9.45 -9.93
N MET A 49 3.36 9.55 -8.67
CA MET A 49 1.94 9.59 -8.32
C MET A 49 1.27 10.86 -8.81
N GLU A 50 1.96 12.01 -8.76
CA GLU A 50 1.45 13.26 -9.32
C GLU A 50 1.24 13.17 -10.83
N GLN A 51 2.14 12.53 -11.55
CA GLN A 51 2.00 12.29 -12.98
C GLN A 51 0.75 11.50 -13.32
N ASN A 52 0.28 10.70 -12.38
CA ASN A 52 -0.92 9.88 -12.56
C ASN A 52 -2.16 10.48 -11.88
N GLY A 53 -2.07 11.74 -11.45
CA GLY A 53 -3.21 12.49 -10.92
C GLY A 53 -3.46 12.32 -9.42
N TYR A 54 -2.50 11.79 -8.67
CA TYR A 54 -2.65 11.58 -7.23
C TYR A 54 -1.72 12.46 -6.43
N ASP A 55 -2.26 13.03 -5.35
CA ASP A 55 -1.45 13.72 -4.36
C ASP A 55 -1.05 12.72 -3.28
N CYS A 56 0.20 12.29 -3.30
CA CYS A 56 0.74 11.37 -2.32
C CYS A 56 1.31 12.17 -1.15
N SER A 57 0.44 12.50 -0.21
CA SER A 57 0.77 13.34 0.94
C SER A 57 2.04 12.90 1.68
N ARG A 58 2.77 13.87 2.21
CA ARG A 58 3.99 13.66 3.02
C ARG A 58 3.68 13.23 4.45
N LYS A 59 2.57 12.60 4.67
CA LYS A 59 2.19 12.08 5.98
C LYS A 59 3.24 11.08 6.47
N LYS A 60 3.56 11.17 7.75
CA LYS A 60 4.52 10.27 8.39
C LYS A 60 4.06 8.82 8.32
N ALA A 61 5.00 7.89 8.13
CA ALA A 61 4.72 6.47 8.12
C ALA A 61 4.20 6.02 9.49
N SER A 62 3.29 5.04 9.48
CA SER A 62 2.68 4.50 10.70
C SER A 62 3.17 3.07 10.96
N ASP A 63 3.33 2.73 12.25
CA ASP A 63 3.69 1.39 12.67
C ASP A 63 2.42 0.52 12.68
N VAL A 64 2.51 -0.69 12.13
CA VAL A 64 1.39 -1.62 12.10
C VAL A 64 0.87 -1.95 13.50
N ASP A 65 1.72 -1.89 14.51
CA ASP A 65 1.35 -2.21 15.90
C ASP A 65 0.20 -1.35 16.42
N ILE A 66 0.06 -0.13 15.94
CA ILE A 66 -1.04 0.74 16.41
C ILE A 66 -2.40 0.31 15.88
N TYR A 67 -2.41 -0.59 14.89
CA TYR A 67 -3.65 -1.07 14.25
C TYR A 67 -4.02 -2.51 14.59
N CYS A 68 -3.16 -3.25 15.29
CA CYS A 68 -3.38 -4.68 15.55
C CYS A 68 -4.47 -4.97 16.58
N HIS A 69 -4.94 -3.95 17.29
CA HIS A 69 -5.87 -4.11 18.41
C HIS A 69 -7.28 -3.67 18.11
N GLN A 70 -7.60 -3.49 16.83
CA GLN A 70 -8.95 -3.14 16.39
C GLN A 70 -9.39 -4.05 15.25
N PRO A 71 -10.71 -4.18 15.03
CA PRO A 71 -11.21 -5.05 13.96
C PRO A 71 -11.05 -4.42 12.59
N TRP A 72 -10.95 -5.28 11.55
CA TRP A 72 -10.80 -4.84 10.17
C TRP A 72 -11.70 -5.67 9.26
N ASP A 73 -12.21 -5.05 8.21
CA ASP A 73 -12.92 -5.77 7.15
C ASP A 73 -11.91 -6.48 6.24
N TYR A 74 -10.80 -5.80 5.94
CA TYR A 74 -9.68 -6.37 5.19
C TYR A 74 -8.37 -5.91 5.82
N VAL A 75 -7.43 -6.84 5.90
CA VAL A 75 -6.01 -6.50 6.08
C VAL A 75 -5.30 -7.02 4.83
N ILE A 76 -4.64 -6.13 4.11
CA ILE A 76 -3.99 -6.42 2.84
C ILE A 76 -2.48 -6.22 3.01
N THR A 77 -1.73 -7.31 2.91
CA THR A 77 -0.27 -7.25 2.94
C THR A 77 0.25 -7.10 1.51
N LEU A 78 1.25 -6.25 1.32
CA LEU A 78 1.71 -5.82 0.00
C LEU A 78 3.11 -6.30 -0.35
N CYS A 79 3.75 -7.04 0.54
CA CYS A 79 5.10 -7.58 0.33
C CYS A 79 5.31 -8.80 1.22
N GLU A 80 6.36 -9.56 0.92
CA GLU A 80 6.65 -10.79 1.67
C GLU A 80 6.92 -10.53 3.16
N GLU A 81 7.64 -9.46 3.49
CA GLU A 81 7.98 -9.12 4.86
C GLU A 81 6.75 -8.84 5.73
N ALA A 82 5.67 -8.40 5.12
CA ALA A 82 4.43 -8.08 5.84
C ALA A 82 3.55 -9.31 6.12
N LYS A 83 3.82 -10.45 5.51
CA LYS A 83 2.96 -11.65 5.66
C LYS A 83 2.85 -12.16 7.10
N GLU A 84 3.89 -11.95 7.89
CA GLU A 84 3.95 -12.49 9.25
C GLU A 84 3.13 -11.71 10.27
N VAL A 85 2.56 -10.56 9.89
CA VAL A 85 1.80 -9.74 10.85
C VAL A 85 0.48 -10.37 11.28
N GLU A 86 0.00 -11.37 10.56
CA GLU A 86 -1.28 -12.00 10.87
C GLU A 86 -1.35 -12.46 12.33
N GLY A 87 -0.27 -13.00 12.87
CA GLY A 87 -0.21 -13.46 14.25
C GLY A 87 -0.27 -12.36 15.30
N ASP A 88 -0.05 -11.10 14.91
CA ASP A 88 -0.02 -9.97 15.82
C ASP A 88 -1.40 -9.33 16.05
N PHE A 89 -2.38 -9.69 15.22
CA PHE A 89 -3.73 -9.14 15.33
C PHE A 89 -4.56 -9.89 16.35
N ASN A 90 -5.11 -9.17 17.32
CA ASN A 90 -5.89 -9.78 18.41
C ASN A 90 -7.38 -9.44 18.35
N LYS A 91 -7.86 -8.85 17.28
CA LYS A 91 -9.27 -8.62 17.00
C LYS A 91 -9.63 -9.22 15.66
N GLU A 92 -10.92 -9.30 15.35
CA GLU A 92 -11.40 -9.92 14.13
C GLU A 92 -10.89 -9.19 12.89
N VAL A 93 -10.31 -9.95 11.97
CA VAL A 93 -10.02 -9.52 10.60
C VAL A 93 -10.87 -10.41 9.71
N LYS A 94 -11.88 -9.81 9.06
CA LYS A 94 -12.83 -10.60 8.25
C LYS A 94 -12.17 -11.25 7.04
N ASN A 95 -11.26 -10.53 6.40
CA ASN A 95 -10.61 -11.03 5.19
C ASN A 95 -9.13 -10.65 5.18
N TRP A 96 -8.28 -11.62 4.86
CA TRP A 96 -6.86 -11.40 4.63
C TRP A 96 -6.59 -11.50 3.13
N LYS A 97 -5.83 -10.56 2.60
CA LYS A 97 -5.43 -10.56 1.20
C LYS A 97 -3.94 -10.25 1.10
N HIS A 98 -3.24 -10.91 0.19
CA HIS A 98 -1.81 -10.69 0.01
C HIS A 98 -1.49 -10.39 -1.45
N PHE A 99 -0.65 -9.37 -1.67
CA PHE A 99 -0.02 -9.08 -2.95
C PHE A 99 1.49 -9.04 -2.73
N SER A 100 2.23 -9.57 -3.69
CA SER A 100 3.70 -9.52 -3.65
C SER A 100 4.20 -8.48 -4.64
N PHE A 101 4.19 -7.21 -4.23
CA PHE A 101 4.73 -6.12 -5.05
C PHE A 101 6.21 -5.93 -4.76
N ASP A 102 6.99 -5.76 -5.83
CA ASP A 102 8.42 -5.54 -5.72
C ASP A 102 8.72 -4.17 -5.11
N ASP A 103 9.80 -4.10 -4.32
CA ASP A 103 10.24 -2.83 -3.73
C ASP A 103 11.24 -2.17 -4.68
N PRO A 104 10.90 -1.05 -5.33
CA PRO A 104 11.82 -0.40 -6.25
C PRO A 104 13.09 0.12 -5.58
N PHE A 105 13.08 0.29 -4.26
CA PHE A 105 14.23 0.79 -3.51
C PHE A 105 15.21 -0.31 -3.10
N GLN A 106 14.92 -1.57 -3.43
CA GLN A 106 15.82 -2.70 -3.17
C GLN A 106 16.74 -3.02 -4.37
N HIS A 107 16.70 -2.20 -5.41
CA HIS A 107 17.52 -2.38 -6.60
C HIS A 107 18.55 -1.27 -6.72
N ILE A 108 19.61 -1.53 -7.50
CA ILE A 108 20.64 -0.55 -7.77
C ILE A 108 20.38 0.04 -9.15
N TYR A 109 20.38 1.37 -9.23
CA TYR A 109 20.11 2.10 -10.48
C TYR A 109 21.29 3.01 -10.82
N GLU A 110 21.49 3.26 -12.11
CA GLU A 110 22.54 4.16 -12.57
C GLU A 110 22.19 5.62 -12.29
N ASP A 111 20.90 5.96 -12.36
CA ASP A 111 20.41 7.32 -12.09
C ASP A 111 18.98 7.31 -11.59
N GLU A 112 18.50 8.50 -11.23
CA GLU A 112 17.16 8.68 -10.67
C GLU A 112 16.06 8.46 -11.71
N THR A 113 16.35 8.68 -12.98
CA THR A 113 15.40 8.44 -14.07
C THR A 113 15.04 6.96 -14.14
N GLU A 114 16.02 6.09 -13.95
CA GLU A 114 15.82 4.64 -13.95
C GLU A 114 14.93 4.22 -12.77
N LEU A 115 15.16 4.81 -11.60
CA LEU A 115 14.32 4.57 -10.42
C LEU A 115 12.88 5.01 -10.68
N GLU A 116 12.69 6.21 -11.23
CA GLU A 116 11.35 6.72 -11.55
C GLU A 116 10.62 5.83 -12.55
N HIS A 117 11.36 5.32 -13.54
CA HIS A 117 10.78 4.39 -14.52
C HIS A 117 10.32 3.10 -13.82
N ARG A 118 11.10 2.59 -12.89
CA ARG A 118 10.73 1.38 -12.15
C ARG A 118 9.52 1.61 -11.25
N ILE A 119 9.41 2.78 -10.64
CA ILE A 119 8.24 3.15 -9.84
C ILE A 119 7.01 3.26 -10.74
N SER A 120 7.16 3.81 -11.95
CA SER A 120 6.05 3.88 -12.91
C SER A 120 5.56 2.49 -13.34
N GLU A 121 6.48 1.55 -13.55
CA GLU A 121 6.13 0.16 -13.85
C GLU A 121 5.38 -0.48 -12.68
N LEU A 122 5.84 -0.22 -11.46
CA LEU A 122 5.17 -0.69 -10.25
C LEU A 122 3.75 -0.13 -10.17
N TYR A 123 3.58 1.16 -10.46
CA TYR A 123 2.26 1.79 -10.47
C TYR A 123 1.30 1.06 -11.42
N GLU A 124 1.76 0.78 -12.64
CA GLU A 124 0.92 0.09 -13.63
C GLU A 124 0.51 -1.30 -13.17
N THR A 125 1.45 -2.04 -12.59
CA THR A 125 1.19 -3.37 -12.05
C THR A 125 0.19 -3.31 -10.89
N MET A 126 0.41 -2.38 -9.97
CA MET A 126 -0.46 -2.19 -8.81
C MET A 126 -1.87 -1.78 -9.24
N TYR A 127 -1.97 -0.84 -10.18
CA TYR A 127 -3.27 -0.38 -10.67
C TYR A 127 -4.07 -1.55 -11.22
N ARG A 128 -3.46 -2.36 -12.08
CA ARG A 128 -4.12 -3.51 -12.69
C ARG A 128 -4.58 -4.52 -11.64
N GLU A 129 -3.69 -4.92 -10.74
CA GLU A 129 -4.02 -5.96 -9.75
C GLU A 129 -5.01 -5.46 -8.70
N LEU A 130 -4.87 -4.22 -8.27
CA LEU A 130 -5.79 -3.64 -7.28
C LEU A 130 -7.16 -3.36 -7.90
N TYR A 131 -7.23 -3.00 -9.19
CA TYR A 131 -8.50 -2.84 -9.88
C TYR A 131 -9.24 -4.17 -9.98
N GLU A 132 -8.55 -5.25 -10.34
CA GLU A 132 -9.14 -6.59 -10.39
C GLU A 132 -9.68 -7.01 -9.02
N PHE A 133 -8.92 -6.76 -7.97
CA PHE A 133 -9.34 -7.03 -6.61
C PHE A 133 -10.59 -6.21 -6.24
N TYR A 134 -10.58 -4.92 -6.53
CA TYR A 134 -11.74 -4.06 -6.28
C TYR A 134 -12.97 -4.58 -7.01
N ARG A 135 -12.84 -4.85 -8.29
CA ARG A 135 -13.95 -5.34 -9.12
C ARG A 135 -14.52 -6.65 -8.58
N ASP A 136 -13.65 -7.59 -8.21
CA ASP A 136 -14.08 -8.94 -7.86
C ASP A 136 -14.53 -9.07 -6.41
N GLU A 137 -13.99 -8.27 -5.49
CA GLU A 137 -14.24 -8.44 -4.07
C GLU A 137 -14.85 -7.22 -3.37
N LEU A 138 -14.59 -6.01 -3.82
CA LEU A 138 -15.03 -4.80 -3.12
C LEU A 138 -16.22 -4.09 -3.74
N SER A 139 -16.36 -4.14 -5.07
CA SER A 139 -17.36 -3.35 -5.77
C SER A 139 -18.81 -3.71 -5.45
N GLU A 140 -19.04 -4.89 -4.92
CA GLU A 140 -20.38 -5.37 -4.57
C GLU A 140 -20.72 -5.22 -3.10
N GLN A 141 -19.85 -4.55 -2.35
CA GLN A 141 -20.05 -4.35 -0.92
C GLN A 141 -20.99 -3.17 -0.64
#